data_c9fe33a402586f3b8fac3bcaa62c865d
#
_entry.id   c9fe33a402586f3b8fac3bcaa62c865d
#
_cell.length_a   1.000
_cell.length_b   1.000
_cell.length_c   1.000
_cell.angle_alpha   90.00
_cell.angle_beta   90.00
_cell.angle_gamma   90.00
#
_symmetry.space_group_name_H-M   'P 1'
#
loop_
_entity.id
_entity.type
_entity.pdbx_description
1 polymer ?
#
loop_
_entity_poly.entity_id
_entity_poly.type
_entity_poly.pdbx_seq_one_letter_code
_entity_poly.pdbx_strand_id
1 'polypeptide(L)'
;KNIYKLANIQNKSIELSLLLSMPASLGLVLASNEIVNALFGYGSFSTEDVKLTGTALKYFGYGVPAFALIKILSNFYFARDNTRTPFYISIFIVTINIIISLSFFSKIGFIIIPIATSISTWLGVFVYAFMLNEKNFLLLKIEIIINFFKIFVCAIIMSFILIMSLENFAVNLAYTYEYKAIYLITIVGFAGIVYLLLCYLVRLLKIKNYKTN
;
A
#
# COMPACT_ATOMS: atom_id res chain seq x y z
N LYS A 1 11.55 -25.31 19.31
CA LYS A 1 11.90 -23.89 19.59
C LYS A 1 12.04 -23.03 18.32
N ASN A 2 12.54 -23.58 17.20
CA ASN A 2 12.74 -22.83 15.94
C ASN A 2 11.46 -22.42 15.24
N ILE A 3 10.43 -23.26 15.21
CA ILE A 3 9.15 -23.01 14.50
C ILE A 3 8.41 -21.79 15.08
N TYR A 4 8.32 -21.69 16.39
CA TYR A 4 7.68 -20.53 17.05
C TYR A 4 8.45 -19.22 16.82
N LYS A 5 9.78 -19.27 16.73
CA LYS A 5 10.62 -18.10 16.43
C LYS A 5 10.39 -17.64 14.99
N LEU A 6 10.33 -18.58 14.04
CA LEU A 6 10.04 -18.30 12.63
C LEU A 6 8.64 -17.70 12.47
N ALA A 7 7.62 -18.29 13.09
CA ALA A 7 6.26 -17.76 13.06
C ALA A 7 6.21 -16.31 13.59
N ASN A 8 6.90 -16.01 14.69
CA ASN A 8 6.96 -14.65 15.24
C ASN A 8 7.60 -13.65 14.27
N ILE A 9 8.68 -14.04 13.59
CA ILE A 9 9.35 -13.20 12.59
C ILE A 9 8.42 -12.94 11.40
N GLN A 10 7.78 -13.99 10.87
CA GLN A 10 6.84 -13.88 9.76
C GLN A 10 5.68 -12.93 10.11
N ASN A 11 5.07 -13.15 11.26
CA ASN A 11 3.97 -12.34 11.75
C ASN A 11 4.36 -10.88 11.90
N LYS A 12 5.54 -10.61 12.46
CA LYS A 12 6.06 -9.25 12.62
C LYS A 12 6.37 -8.58 11.28
N SER A 13 6.88 -9.33 10.30
CA SER A 13 7.16 -8.82 8.95
C SER A 13 5.87 -8.41 8.24
N ILE A 14 4.80 -9.22 8.32
CA ILE A 14 3.48 -8.89 7.77
C ILE A 14 2.91 -7.65 8.46
N GLU A 15 2.96 -7.60 9.81
CA GLU A 15 2.49 -6.47 10.59
C GLU A 15 3.19 -5.16 10.19
N LEU A 16 4.53 -5.16 10.11
CA LEU A 16 5.32 -3.99 9.70
C LEU A 16 5.04 -3.59 8.26
N SER A 17 4.87 -4.55 7.37
CA SER A 17 4.52 -4.28 5.97
C SER A 17 3.18 -3.56 5.87
N LEU A 18 2.14 -4.03 6.58
CA LEU A 18 0.83 -3.41 6.60
C LEU A 18 0.83 -2.06 7.31
N LEU A 19 1.58 -1.94 8.42
CA LEU A 19 1.71 -0.70 9.17
C LEU A 19 2.26 0.45 8.32
N LEU A 20 3.19 0.16 7.40
CA LEU A 20 3.76 1.17 6.50
C LEU A 20 2.95 1.34 5.22
N SER A 21 2.46 0.26 4.64
CA SER A 21 1.79 0.31 3.33
C SER A 21 0.36 0.81 3.39
N MET A 22 -0.37 0.61 4.49
CA MET A 22 -1.76 1.07 4.62
C MET A 22 -1.89 2.59 4.60
N PRO A 23 -1.16 3.36 5.45
CA PRO A 23 -1.24 4.82 5.39
C PRO A 23 -0.71 5.37 4.05
N ALA A 24 0.34 4.78 3.48
CA ALA A 24 0.87 5.17 2.17
C ALA A 24 -0.17 4.96 1.06
N SER A 25 -0.86 3.81 1.06
CA SER A 25 -1.95 3.52 0.13
C SER A 25 -3.06 4.56 0.22
N LEU A 26 -3.55 4.84 1.43
CA LEU A 26 -4.63 5.81 1.64
C LEU A 26 -4.20 7.23 1.27
N GLY A 27 -2.96 7.61 1.58
CA GLY A 27 -2.39 8.89 1.15
C GLY A 27 -2.38 9.03 -0.39
N LEU A 28 -1.91 8.00 -1.09
CA LEU A 28 -1.92 7.97 -2.56
C LEU A 28 -3.33 7.98 -3.15
N VAL A 29 -4.28 7.27 -2.53
CA VAL A 29 -5.67 7.21 -3.01
C VAL A 29 -6.39 8.53 -2.82
N LEU A 30 -6.22 9.18 -1.66
CA LEU A 30 -6.96 10.38 -1.28
C LEU A 30 -6.36 11.66 -1.84
N ALA A 31 -5.04 11.76 -1.92
CA ALA A 31 -4.31 12.94 -2.39
C ALA A 31 -3.73 12.75 -3.80
N SER A 32 -4.23 11.81 -4.59
CA SER A 32 -3.65 11.46 -5.90
C SER A 32 -3.56 12.63 -6.86
N ASN A 33 -4.61 13.44 -6.97
CA ASN A 33 -4.64 14.60 -7.86
C ASN A 33 -3.70 15.71 -7.37
N GLU A 34 -3.69 15.96 -6.08
CA GLU A 34 -2.85 16.96 -5.43
C GLU A 34 -1.36 16.57 -5.54
N ILE A 35 -1.05 15.27 -5.40
CA ILE A 35 0.30 14.75 -5.59
C ILE A 35 0.77 14.97 -7.03
N VAL A 36 -0.04 14.59 -8.02
CA VAL A 36 0.30 14.77 -9.42
C VAL A 36 0.39 16.26 -9.77
N ASN A 37 -0.55 17.08 -9.27
CA ASN A 37 -0.53 18.52 -9.47
C ASN A 37 0.72 19.18 -8.86
N ALA A 38 1.12 18.78 -7.67
CA ALA A 38 2.29 19.31 -6.99
C ALA A 38 3.61 18.94 -7.69
N LEU A 39 3.70 17.74 -8.27
CA LEU A 39 4.92 17.24 -8.92
C LEU A 39 5.03 17.62 -10.39
N PHE A 40 3.92 17.60 -11.13
CA PHE A 40 3.92 17.69 -12.58
C PHE A 40 3.04 18.81 -13.13
N GLY A 41 2.15 19.42 -12.33
CA GLY A 41 1.20 20.45 -12.75
C GLY A 41 1.85 21.80 -13.07
N TYR A 42 2.81 21.80 -13.99
CA TYR A 42 3.55 22.98 -14.44
C TYR A 42 3.73 22.97 -15.96
N GLY A 43 3.91 24.16 -16.55
CA GLY A 43 4.25 24.32 -17.96
C GLY A 43 3.19 23.75 -18.91
N SER A 44 3.56 22.80 -19.74
CA SER A 44 2.67 22.18 -20.73
C SER A 44 1.77 21.07 -20.19
N PHE A 45 1.96 20.65 -18.93
CA PHE A 45 1.15 19.59 -18.30
C PHE A 45 -0.16 20.18 -17.80
N SER A 46 -1.25 19.94 -18.52
CA SER A 46 -2.55 20.56 -18.29
C SER A 46 -3.26 20.06 -17.04
N THR A 47 -4.31 20.76 -16.62
CA THR A 47 -5.18 20.31 -15.52
C THR A 47 -5.91 19.01 -15.86
N GLU A 48 -6.13 18.71 -17.14
CA GLU A 48 -6.72 17.46 -17.61
C GLU A 48 -5.70 16.32 -17.46
N ASP A 49 -4.44 16.55 -17.82
CA ASP A 49 -3.35 15.59 -17.62
C ASP A 49 -3.16 15.27 -16.13
N VAL A 50 -3.28 16.29 -15.26
CA VAL A 50 -3.26 16.09 -13.79
C VAL A 50 -4.38 15.15 -13.36
N LYS A 51 -5.61 15.37 -13.81
CA LYS A 51 -6.76 14.52 -13.48
C LYS A 51 -6.58 13.07 -13.95
N LEU A 52 -6.16 12.90 -15.19
CA LEU A 52 -5.98 11.57 -15.78
C LEU A 52 -4.86 10.79 -15.07
N THR A 53 -3.72 11.44 -14.86
CA THR A 53 -2.58 10.84 -14.17
C THR A 53 -2.88 10.60 -12.69
N GLY A 54 -3.58 11.53 -12.02
CA GLY A 54 -4.04 11.37 -10.65
C GLY A 54 -4.99 10.20 -10.49
N THR A 55 -5.92 10.01 -11.44
CA THR A 55 -6.80 8.85 -11.47
C THR A 55 -6.01 7.54 -11.59
N ALA A 56 -5.00 7.49 -12.45
CA ALA A 56 -4.13 6.33 -12.57
C ALA A 56 -3.37 6.07 -11.25
N LEU A 57 -2.80 7.10 -10.63
CA LEU A 57 -2.11 7.01 -9.35
C LEU A 57 -3.02 6.51 -8.23
N LYS A 58 -4.28 6.99 -8.19
CA LYS A 58 -5.30 6.51 -7.26
C LYS A 58 -5.50 5.00 -7.35
N TYR A 59 -5.65 4.47 -8.57
CA TYR A 59 -5.83 3.03 -8.76
C TYR A 59 -4.57 2.22 -8.42
N PHE A 60 -3.37 2.71 -8.69
CA PHE A 60 -2.13 2.11 -8.17
C PHE A 60 -2.08 2.14 -6.64
N GLY A 61 -2.56 3.20 -6.02
CA GLY A 61 -2.63 3.34 -4.57
C GLY A 61 -3.33 2.16 -3.89
N TYR A 62 -4.43 1.65 -4.45
CA TYR A 62 -5.13 0.46 -3.93
C TYR A 62 -4.29 -0.82 -3.99
N GLY A 63 -3.30 -0.89 -4.85
CA GLY A 63 -2.38 -2.02 -4.98
C GLY A 63 -1.21 -2.00 -3.99
N VAL A 64 -0.88 -0.85 -3.39
CA VAL A 64 0.33 -0.68 -2.57
C VAL A 64 0.44 -1.70 -1.42
N PRO A 65 -0.61 -1.98 -0.62
CA PRO A 65 -0.51 -3.00 0.43
C PRO A 65 -0.28 -4.40 -0.14
N ALA A 66 -0.89 -4.70 -1.30
CA ALA A 66 -0.70 -5.99 -1.96
C ALA A 66 0.75 -6.15 -2.48
N PHE A 67 1.35 -5.12 -3.07
CA PHE A 67 2.76 -5.14 -3.48
C PHE A 67 3.69 -5.40 -2.29
N ALA A 68 3.44 -4.72 -1.17
CA ALA A 68 4.22 -4.89 0.04
C ALA A 68 4.09 -6.31 0.61
N LEU A 69 2.87 -6.86 0.64
CA LEU A 69 2.60 -8.21 1.09
C LEU A 69 3.25 -9.28 0.19
N ILE A 70 3.14 -9.17 -1.13
CA ILE A 70 3.79 -10.12 -2.07
C ILE A 70 5.28 -10.20 -1.79
N LYS A 71 5.95 -9.07 -1.58
CA LYS A 71 7.38 -9.04 -1.28
C LYS A 71 7.71 -9.81 0.01
N ILE A 72 6.89 -9.68 1.04
CA ILE A 72 7.08 -10.41 2.30
C ILE A 72 6.77 -11.90 2.13
N LEU A 73 5.65 -12.24 1.47
CA LEU A 73 5.22 -13.62 1.29
C LEU A 73 6.17 -14.41 0.38
N SER A 74 6.73 -13.78 -0.65
CA SER A 74 7.75 -14.41 -1.51
C SER A 74 9.03 -14.73 -0.74
N ASN A 75 9.45 -13.86 0.20
CA ASN A 75 10.61 -14.10 1.04
C ASN A 75 10.47 -15.36 1.92
N PHE A 76 9.23 -15.77 2.26
CA PHE A 76 9.02 -17.01 3.01
C PHE A 76 9.35 -18.27 2.19
N TYR A 77 9.22 -18.19 0.86
CA TYR A 77 9.67 -19.24 -0.05
C TYR A 77 11.18 -19.19 -0.27
N PHE A 78 11.74 -17.99 -0.49
CA PHE A 78 13.18 -17.82 -0.69
C PHE A 78 14.00 -18.30 0.52
N ALA A 79 13.52 -18.05 1.73
CA ALA A 79 14.14 -18.56 2.96
C ALA A 79 14.14 -20.09 3.10
N ARG A 80 13.48 -20.80 2.17
CA ARG A 80 13.43 -22.27 2.06
C ARG A 80 14.02 -22.78 0.74
N ASP A 81 14.88 -21.98 0.12
CA ASP A 81 15.53 -22.27 -1.17
C ASP A 81 14.55 -22.58 -2.31
N ASN A 82 13.28 -22.16 -2.15
CA ASN A 82 12.24 -22.35 -3.16
C ASN A 82 12.03 -21.07 -3.96
N THR A 83 12.70 -20.96 -5.10
CA THR A 83 12.54 -19.86 -6.06
C THR A 83 11.48 -20.15 -7.13
N ARG A 84 11.15 -21.42 -7.35
CA ARG A 84 10.21 -21.86 -8.39
C ARG A 84 8.78 -21.38 -8.13
N THR A 85 8.31 -21.55 -6.90
CA THR A 85 6.93 -21.16 -6.55
C THR A 85 6.69 -19.65 -6.72
N PRO A 86 7.52 -18.73 -6.20
CA PRO A 86 7.38 -17.31 -6.48
C PRO A 86 7.43 -16.96 -7.97
N PHE A 87 8.26 -17.65 -8.75
CA PHE A 87 8.35 -17.45 -10.19
C PHE A 87 7.01 -17.77 -10.89
N TYR A 88 6.40 -18.94 -10.62
CA TYR A 88 5.10 -19.29 -11.20
C TYR A 88 3.98 -18.36 -10.78
N ILE A 89 3.96 -17.92 -9.50
CA ILE A 89 2.97 -16.95 -9.03
C ILE A 89 3.17 -15.60 -9.74
N SER A 90 4.41 -15.18 -9.99
CA SER A 90 4.69 -13.94 -10.73
C SER A 90 4.18 -14.02 -12.17
N ILE A 91 4.40 -15.16 -12.86
CA ILE A 91 3.82 -15.40 -14.20
C ILE A 91 2.30 -15.32 -14.15
N PHE A 92 1.66 -15.95 -13.16
CA PHE A 92 0.21 -15.89 -12.98
C PHE A 92 -0.28 -14.44 -12.84
N ILE A 93 0.35 -13.63 -11.96
CA ILE A 93 0.00 -12.23 -11.75
C ILE A 93 0.10 -11.43 -13.06
N VAL A 94 1.21 -11.58 -13.79
CA VAL A 94 1.43 -10.89 -15.07
C VAL A 94 0.41 -11.33 -16.11
N THR A 95 0.11 -12.61 -16.21
CA THR A 95 -0.89 -13.13 -17.15
C THR A 95 -2.27 -12.57 -16.88
N ILE A 96 -2.72 -12.56 -15.62
CA ILE A 96 -4.00 -11.98 -15.23
C ILE A 96 -4.03 -10.48 -15.53
N ASN A 97 -2.94 -9.77 -15.24
CA ASN A 97 -2.83 -8.34 -15.55
C ASN A 97 -3.03 -8.07 -17.06
N ILE A 98 -2.33 -8.84 -17.92
CA ILE A 98 -2.44 -8.70 -19.38
C ILE A 98 -3.87 -9.01 -19.85
N ILE A 99 -4.47 -10.11 -19.36
CA ILE A 99 -5.83 -10.51 -19.74
C ILE A 99 -6.83 -9.39 -19.39
N ILE A 100 -6.79 -8.87 -18.16
CA ILE A 100 -7.70 -7.80 -17.73
C ILE A 100 -7.45 -6.53 -18.55
N SER A 101 -6.18 -6.15 -18.72
CA SER A 101 -5.81 -4.93 -19.44
C SER A 101 -6.29 -4.98 -20.88
N LEU A 102 -6.04 -6.05 -21.62
CA LEU A 102 -6.45 -6.19 -23.02
C LEU A 102 -7.97 -6.29 -23.17
N SER A 103 -8.65 -7.01 -22.27
CA SER A 103 -10.10 -7.21 -22.35
C SER A 103 -10.90 -5.91 -22.16
N PHE A 104 -10.39 -4.98 -21.38
CA PHE A 104 -11.12 -3.76 -21.03
C PHE A 104 -10.49 -2.47 -21.57
N PHE A 105 -9.36 -2.56 -22.28
CA PHE A 105 -8.65 -1.38 -22.79
C PHE A 105 -9.54 -0.54 -23.75
N SER A 106 -10.30 -1.18 -24.62
CA SER A 106 -11.20 -0.49 -25.56
C SER A 106 -12.35 0.26 -24.88
N LYS A 107 -12.71 -0.13 -23.64
CA LYS A 107 -13.84 0.48 -22.90
C LYS A 107 -13.40 1.55 -21.92
N ILE A 108 -12.25 1.37 -21.26
CA ILE A 108 -11.79 2.18 -20.13
C ILE A 108 -10.56 3.02 -20.51
N GLY A 109 -9.87 2.66 -21.60
CA GLY A 109 -8.63 3.30 -21.99
C GLY A 109 -7.45 2.91 -21.08
N PHE A 110 -6.44 3.79 -21.00
CA PHE A 110 -5.19 3.48 -20.28
C PHE A 110 -5.36 3.30 -18.76
N ILE A 111 -6.43 3.82 -18.16
CA ILE A 111 -6.72 3.68 -16.73
C ILE A 111 -6.95 2.22 -16.32
N ILE A 112 -7.28 1.34 -17.27
CA ILE A 112 -7.40 -0.10 -16.98
C ILE A 112 -6.08 -0.71 -16.52
N ILE A 113 -4.93 -0.18 -16.94
CA ILE A 113 -3.61 -0.72 -16.58
C ILE A 113 -3.37 -0.69 -15.08
N PRO A 114 -3.48 0.47 -14.37
CA PRO A 114 -3.35 0.50 -12.92
C PRO A 114 -4.45 -0.30 -12.19
N ILE A 115 -5.67 -0.35 -12.71
CA ILE A 115 -6.74 -1.17 -12.15
C ILE A 115 -6.37 -2.66 -12.24
N ALA A 116 -6.00 -3.12 -13.43
CA ALA A 116 -5.58 -4.52 -13.66
C ALA A 116 -4.38 -4.90 -12.79
N THR A 117 -3.42 -3.98 -12.64
CA THR A 117 -2.25 -4.18 -11.80
C THR A 117 -2.62 -4.36 -10.34
N SER A 118 -3.49 -3.52 -9.80
CA SER A 118 -3.95 -3.65 -8.42
C SER A 118 -4.74 -4.93 -8.20
N ILE A 119 -5.66 -5.27 -9.09
CA ILE A 119 -6.47 -6.50 -9.00
C ILE A 119 -5.58 -7.75 -9.08
N SER A 120 -4.71 -7.85 -10.10
CA SER A 120 -3.84 -9.00 -10.28
C SER A 120 -2.87 -9.19 -9.11
N THR A 121 -2.38 -8.09 -8.52
CA THR A 121 -1.50 -8.13 -7.35
C THR A 121 -2.24 -8.64 -6.12
N TRP A 122 -3.47 -8.19 -5.86
CA TRP A 122 -4.30 -8.74 -4.77
C TRP A 122 -4.61 -10.22 -4.97
N LEU A 123 -4.92 -10.65 -6.20
CA LEU A 123 -5.08 -12.08 -6.51
C LEU A 123 -3.80 -12.85 -6.21
N GLY A 124 -2.63 -12.28 -6.54
CA GLY A 124 -1.34 -12.85 -6.18
C GLY A 124 -1.14 -13.02 -4.67
N VAL A 125 -1.56 -12.04 -3.85
CA VAL A 125 -1.53 -12.16 -2.38
C VAL A 125 -2.38 -13.35 -1.91
N PHE A 126 -3.60 -13.51 -2.44
CA PHE A 126 -4.46 -14.64 -2.09
C PHE A 126 -3.84 -15.98 -2.48
N VAL A 127 -3.24 -16.08 -3.67
CA VAL A 127 -2.54 -17.31 -4.11
C VAL A 127 -1.37 -17.62 -3.19
N TYR A 128 -0.54 -16.62 -2.85
CA TYR A 128 0.56 -16.81 -1.90
C TYR A 128 0.07 -17.26 -0.54
N ALA A 129 -0.96 -16.61 0.01
CA ALA A 129 -1.51 -16.93 1.33
C ALA A 129 -2.09 -18.36 1.36
N PHE A 130 -2.83 -18.75 0.30
CA PHE A 130 -3.38 -20.08 0.17
C PHE A 130 -2.28 -21.15 0.12
N MET A 131 -1.31 -21.00 -0.78
CA MET A 131 -0.21 -21.98 -0.95
C MET A 131 0.70 -22.06 0.28
N LEU A 132 0.94 -20.95 0.99
CA LEU A 132 1.72 -20.96 2.22
C LEU A 132 0.97 -21.65 3.36
N ASN A 133 -0.36 -21.45 3.44
CA ASN A 133 -1.20 -22.10 4.44
C ASN A 133 -1.28 -23.61 4.20
N GLU A 134 -1.48 -24.07 2.96
CA GLU A 134 -1.52 -25.48 2.59
C GLU A 134 -0.23 -26.22 2.97
N LYS A 135 0.93 -25.57 2.81
CA LYS A 135 2.24 -26.12 3.20
C LYS A 135 2.59 -25.95 4.68
N ASN A 136 1.70 -25.41 5.50
CA ASN A 136 1.94 -25.03 6.90
C ASN A 136 3.17 -24.11 7.08
N PHE A 137 3.46 -23.29 6.07
CA PHE A 137 4.56 -22.33 6.09
C PHE A 137 4.14 -20.99 6.68
N LEU A 138 2.83 -20.72 6.77
CA LEU A 138 2.25 -19.51 7.31
C LEU A 138 1.49 -19.84 8.60
N LEU A 139 2.06 -19.46 9.73
CA LEU A 139 1.43 -19.64 11.04
C LEU A 139 0.95 -18.26 11.52
N LEU A 140 -0.27 -17.89 11.12
CA LEU A 140 -0.89 -16.63 11.56
C LEU A 140 -1.38 -16.77 12.99
N LYS A 141 -0.94 -15.84 13.85
CA LYS A 141 -1.45 -15.71 15.22
C LYS A 141 -2.66 -14.77 15.24
N ILE A 142 -3.58 -15.01 16.15
CA ILE A 142 -4.75 -14.16 16.37
C ILE A 142 -4.34 -12.68 16.66
N GLU A 143 -3.18 -12.49 17.28
CA GLU A 143 -2.62 -11.17 17.57
C GLU A 143 -2.44 -10.32 16.30
N ILE A 144 -2.11 -10.92 15.15
CA ILE A 144 -2.01 -10.20 13.88
C ILE A 144 -3.35 -9.64 13.44
N ILE A 145 -4.41 -10.41 13.57
CA ILE A 145 -5.75 -9.98 13.16
C ILE A 145 -6.17 -8.76 14.00
N ILE A 146 -5.89 -8.80 15.31
CA ILE A 146 -6.15 -7.68 16.20
C ILE A 146 -5.29 -6.46 15.82
N ASN A 147 -3.99 -6.68 15.54
CA ASN A 147 -3.09 -5.59 15.15
C ASN A 147 -3.45 -5.03 13.76
N PHE A 148 -3.88 -5.86 12.83
CA PHE A 148 -4.40 -5.43 11.53
C PHE A 148 -5.61 -4.51 11.70
N PHE A 149 -6.57 -4.88 12.55
CA PHE A 149 -7.73 -4.04 12.84
C PHE A 149 -7.33 -2.69 13.45
N LYS A 150 -6.36 -2.69 14.38
CA LYS A 150 -5.82 -1.45 14.96
C LYS A 150 -5.15 -0.56 13.91
N ILE A 151 -4.32 -1.14 13.03
CA ILE A 151 -3.68 -0.43 11.90
C ILE A 151 -4.75 0.21 11.02
N PHE A 152 -5.79 -0.55 10.69
CA PHE A 152 -6.89 -0.10 9.83
C PHE A 152 -7.65 1.08 10.45
N VAL A 153 -7.98 1.01 11.74
CA VAL A 153 -8.64 2.12 12.46
C VAL A 153 -7.76 3.37 12.50
N CYS A 154 -6.46 3.23 12.84
CA CYS A 154 -5.52 4.36 12.83
C CYS A 154 -5.41 4.98 11.43
N ALA A 155 -5.39 4.16 10.39
CA ALA A 155 -5.31 4.62 9.01
C ALA A 155 -6.60 5.35 8.55
N ILE A 156 -7.78 4.91 9.01
CA ILE A 156 -9.06 5.62 8.76
C ILE A 156 -9.05 6.99 9.42
N ILE A 157 -8.63 7.08 10.69
CA ILE A 157 -8.55 8.38 11.40
C ILE A 157 -7.58 9.32 10.68
N MET A 158 -6.40 8.82 10.30
CA MET A 158 -5.45 9.59 9.48
C MET A 158 -6.09 10.07 8.17
N SER A 159 -6.82 9.19 7.48
CA SER A 159 -7.49 9.52 6.21
C SER A 159 -8.51 10.63 6.36
N PHE A 160 -9.29 10.61 7.45
CA PHE A 160 -10.25 11.67 7.75
C PHE A 160 -9.56 13.02 7.95
N ILE A 161 -8.47 13.05 8.73
CA ILE A 161 -7.66 14.25 8.95
C ILE A 161 -7.04 14.74 7.64
N LEU A 162 -6.54 13.82 6.80
CA LEU A 162 -5.99 14.15 5.49
C LEU A 162 -7.04 14.81 4.59
N ILE A 163 -8.24 14.23 4.48
CA ILE A 163 -9.32 14.79 3.66
C ILE A 163 -9.68 16.20 4.14
N MET A 164 -9.93 16.38 5.43
CA MET A 164 -10.25 17.70 6.00
C MET A 164 -9.14 18.72 5.72
N SER A 165 -7.87 18.30 5.82
CA SER A 165 -6.75 19.19 5.54
C SER A 165 -6.68 19.55 4.05
N LEU A 166 -6.90 18.60 3.13
CA LEU A 166 -6.91 18.86 1.69
C LEU A 166 -8.04 19.84 1.31
N GLU A 167 -9.22 19.69 1.89
CA GLU A 167 -10.36 20.59 1.65
C GLU A 167 -10.11 21.99 2.19
N ASN A 168 -9.60 22.13 3.42
CA ASN A 168 -9.32 23.43 4.04
C ASN A 168 -8.23 24.22 3.31
N PHE A 169 -7.25 23.52 2.72
CA PHE A 169 -6.14 24.12 1.98
C PHE A 169 -6.29 23.99 0.45
N ALA A 170 -7.50 23.74 -0.05
CA ALA A 170 -7.75 23.55 -1.48
C ALA A 170 -7.25 24.72 -2.34
N VAL A 171 -7.38 25.97 -1.86
CA VAL A 171 -6.87 27.17 -2.56
C VAL A 171 -5.35 27.13 -2.70
N ASN A 172 -4.63 26.68 -1.67
CA ASN A 172 -3.16 26.59 -1.65
C ASN A 172 -2.64 25.38 -2.45
N LEU A 173 -3.51 24.44 -2.78
CA LEU A 173 -3.24 23.27 -3.62
C LEU A 173 -3.70 23.47 -5.08
N ALA A 174 -4.27 24.64 -5.40
CA ALA A 174 -4.74 24.96 -6.75
C ALA A 174 -3.59 24.88 -7.78
N TYR A 175 -3.94 24.57 -9.03
CA TYR A 175 -2.99 24.42 -10.13
C TYR A 175 -2.06 25.64 -10.30
N THR A 176 -2.60 26.83 -10.15
CA THR A 176 -1.90 28.10 -10.31
C THR A 176 -1.05 28.51 -9.11
N TYR A 177 -1.13 27.80 -7.98
CA TYR A 177 -0.43 28.21 -6.78
C TYR A 177 1.04 27.75 -6.80
N GLU A 178 1.95 28.68 -6.62
CA GLU A 178 3.40 28.42 -6.79
C GLU A 178 3.97 27.47 -5.71
N TYR A 179 3.50 27.57 -4.47
CA TYR A 179 4.01 26.81 -3.33
C TYR A 179 3.18 25.54 -3.02
N LYS A 180 2.35 25.06 -3.94
CA LYS A 180 1.46 23.90 -3.75
C LYS A 180 2.19 22.64 -3.27
N ALA A 181 3.42 22.42 -3.72
CA ALA A 181 4.23 21.26 -3.30
C ALA A 181 4.59 21.32 -1.81
N ILE A 182 4.93 22.51 -1.29
CA ILE A 182 5.27 22.69 0.13
C ILE A 182 4.04 22.46 0.99
N TYR A 183 2.89 23.02 0.61
CA TYR A 183 1.62 22.79 1.32
C TYR A 183 1.25 21.31 1.32
N LEU A 184 1.37 20.60 0.20
CA LEU A 184 1.08 19.18 0.13
C LEU A 184 2.01 18.37 1.06
N ILE A 185 3.32 18.63 1.04
CA ILE A 185 4.30 17.93 1.90
C ILE A 185 3.96 18.16 3.37
N THR A 186 3.59 19.38 3.76
CA THR A 186 3.22 19.68 5.15
C THR A 186 1.94 18.98 5.57
N ILE A 187 0.91 18.95 4.71
CA ILE A 187 -0.36 18.28 4.98
C ILE A 187 -0.16 16.75 5.11
N VAL A 188 0.53 16.14 4.15
CA VAL A 188 0.80 14.69 4.16
C VAL A 188 1.73 14.32 5.33
N GLY A 189 2.75 15.14 5.59
CA GLY A 189 3.66 14.97 6.73
C GLY A 189 2.91 15.06 8.06
N PHE A 190 2.04 16.02 8.23
CA PHE A 190 1.19 16.15 9.44
C PHE A 190 0.29 14.93 9.63
N ALA A 191 -0.43 14.51 8.57
CA ALA A 191 -1.26 13.31 8.63
C ALA A 191 -0.45 12.05 8.99
N GLY A 192 0.76 11.92 8.43
CA GLY A 192 1.69 10.83 8.74
C GLY A 192 2.16 10.84 10.20
N ILE A 193 2.49 12.01 10.75
CA ILE A 193 2.86 12.15 12.17
C ILE A 193 1.68 11.75 13.07
N VAL A 194 0.47 12.20 12.77
CA VAL A 194 -0.74 11.81 13.52
C VAL A 194 -0.93 10.29 13.49
N TYR A 195 -0.77 9.67 12.31
CA TYR A 195 -0.84 8.21 12.18
C TYR A 195 0.18 7.49 13.09
N LEU A 196 1.44 7.92 13.06
CA LEU A 196 2.49 7.33 13.89
C LEU A 196 2.21 7.51 15.39
N LEU A 197 1.70 8.67 15.80
CA LEU A 197 1.28 8.92 17.18
C LEU A 197 0.13 7.99 17.60
N LEU A 198 -0.88 7.81 16.76
CA LEU A 198 -1.98 6.88 17.01
C LEU A 198 -1.47 5.44 17.14
N CYS A 199 -0.58 4.99 16.24
CA CYS A 199 0.02 3.67 16.30
C CYS A 199 0.85 3.48 17.59
N TYR A 200 1.52 4.52 18.07
CA TYR A 200 2.25 4.51 19.34
C TYR A 200 1.29 4.37 20.52
N LEU A 201 0.21 5.16 20.58
CA LEU A 201 -0.81 5.11 21.63
C LEU A 201 -1.48 3.74 21.74
N VAL A 202 -1.79 3.12 20.60
CA VAL A 202 -2.40 1.78 20.51
C VAL A 202 -1.37 0.64 20.72
N ARG A 203 -0.12 1.01 21.03
CA ARG A 203 1.00 0.09 21.31
C ARG A 203 1.39 -0.84 20.15
N LEU A 204 1.14 -0.45 18.90
CA LEU A 204 1.61 -1.17 17.71
C LEU A 204 3.13 -1.03 17.52
N LEU A 205 3.71 0.10 17.90
CA LEU A 205 5.14 0.40 17.79
C LEU A 205 5.98 -0.11 18.99
N LYS A 206 5.50 -1.08 19.76
CA LYS A 206 6.32 -1.71 20.79
C LYS A 206 7.53 -2.41 20.16
N ILE A 207 8.65 -1.68 20.09
CA ILE A 207 9.98 -2.26 19.88
C ILE A 207 10.29 -3.06 21.13
N LYS A 208 9.97 -4.34 21.11
CA LYS A 208 10.43 -5.26 22.15
C LYS A 208 11.95 -5.33 21.98
N ASN A 209 12.70 -4.72 22.89
CA ASN A 209 14.14 -4.89 22.94
C ASN A 209 14.44 -6.38 22.90
N TYR A 210 14.91 -6.89 21.77
CA TYR A 210 15.57 -8.18 21.68
C TYR A 210 16.89 -8.05 22.43
N LYS A 211 16.86 -8.18 23.75
CA LYS A 211 18.08 -8.56 24.47
C LYS A 211 18.40 -9.97 23.99
N THR A 212 19.44 -10.06 23.19
CA THR A 212 20.18 -11.27 22.91
C THR A 212 20.61 -11.89 24.24
N ASN A 213 19.99 -12.98 24.63
CA ASN A 213 20.56 -13.98 25.54
C ASN A 213 20.84 -15.24 24.74
#